data_489cf7d8af90d2fb92dbbb76a2bb50fb
#
_entry.id   489cf7d8af90d2fb92dbbb76a2bb50fb
#
_cell.length_a   1.000
_cell.length_b   1.000
_cell.length_c   1.000
_cell.angle_alpha   90.00
_cell.angle_beta   90.00
_cell.angle_gamma   90.00
#
_symmetry.space_group_name_H-M   'P 1'
#
loop_
_entity.id
_entity.type
_entity.pdbx_description
1 polymer ?
#
loop_
_entity_poly.entity_id
_entity_poly.type
_entity_poly.pdbx_seq_one_letter_code
_entity_poly.pdbx_strand_id
1 'polypeptide(L)'
;MATQFPPPSKRQKREATAKSSEQADLTSTIPDGSIRIRFVDQTTGSSDTLPVLTVPLAQATTTNLNILLNELKDQSDDRLPYRFYHSSATQALGDKEDVYHALVRPGRVSSEEEVVLQYAPQAVFRVKAVSRCAAAVSGHGDNILAVQFSPKNSSRMASGSGDKTVRIWDCDTGTPAHTMKGHTGWVLAVSYSPDSSLLASGGYDREVRIWDPETGKQVGRPLKGHTNFITSLCWEPYHLQKPGRPRLASSSKDGTVRVWDVIGGKMDFSLSGHKGNVTCVKWGGTGRIYTSSHDKTIKVWDSTTETLVYTLSGHAHWVNHLALSTDFVLRTSYHDHTGKVPASAEEKLAKAKSRFEKAATINGEIVERLATASEDCTIILWKPLTSPSPITRMTGHQKQINYVTFSPDGTLLASAAWDNHVKLWSAQDGKFLFTLRAHVGPVYVACFSADSRLLASASKDTTLKVWDMRTGKMKEDLPGHKDQVFALDWSPDGVRVGSGGMDKQVRIWRN
;
A
#
# COMPACT_ATOMS: atom_id res chain seq x y z
N MET A 1 -9.99 -20.60 -40.14
CA MET A 1 -9.89 -19.21 -40.65
C MET A 1 -9.05 -18.41 -39.65
N ALA A 2 -7.84 -18.03 -40.03
CA ALA A 2 -6.96 -17.26 -39.17
C ALA A 2 -7.41 -15.79 -39.24
N THR A 3 -7.82 -15.23 -38.10
CA THR A 3 -8.15 -13.81 -37.98
C THR A 3 -6.86 -13.01 -38.01
N GLN A 4 -6.58 -12.35 -39.13
CA GLN A 4 -5.50 -11.35 -39.23
C GLN A 4 -5.86 -10.11 -38.40
N PHE A 5 -4.96 -9.72 -37.48
CA PHE A 5 -5.08 -8.46 -36.77
C PHE A 5 -4.96 -7.27 -37.74
N PRO A 6 -5.73 -6.21 -37.55
CA PRO A 6 -5.60 -5.02 -38.40
C PRO A 6 -4.19 -4.40 -38.24
N PRO A 7 -3.63 -3.84 -39.30
CA PRO A 7 -2.30 -3.24 -39.25
C PRO A 7 -2.25 -2.06 -38.28
N PRO A 8 -1.13 -1.84 -37.57
CA PRO A 8 -1.00 -0.78 -36.57
C PRO A 8 -1.21 0.61 -37.19
N SER A 9 -1.87 1.48 -36.46
CA SER A 9 -2.18 2.84 -36.91
C SER A 9 -0.91 3.66 -37.19
N LYS A 10 -1.02 4.71 -38.03
CA LYS A 10 0.11 5.61 -38.34
C LYS A 10 0.76 6.23 -37.09
N ARG A 11 -0.01 6.43 -36.03
CA ARG A 11 0.48 6.94 -34.74
C ARG A 11 1.30 5.90 -34.01
N GLN A 12 0.82 4.65 -33.95
CA GLN A 12 1.57 3.52 -33.33
C GLN A 12 2.86 3.20 -34.09
N LYS A 13 2.87 3.34 -35.44
CA LYS A 13 4.09 3.22 -36.23
C LYS A 13 5.10 4.36 -35.94
N ARG A 14 4.63 5.59 -35.77
CA ARG A 14 5.50 6.74 -35.39
C ARG A 14 6.07 6.60 -33.99
N GLU A 15 5.26 6.14 -33.01
CA GLU A 15 5.74 5.90 -31.63
C GLU A 15 6.72 4.71 -31.56
N ALA A 16 6.51 3.66 -32.35
CA ALA A 16 7.44 2.54 -32.45
C ALA A 16 8.76 2.97 -33.13
N THR A 17 8.69 3.83 -34.16
CA THR A 17 9.88 4.34 -34.85
C THR A 17 10.64 5.34 -33.97
N ALA A 18 9.94 6.18 -33.17
CA ALA A 18 10.57 7.08 -32.22
C ALA A 18 11.28 6.32 -31.09
N LYS A 19 10.65 5.29 -30.55
CA LYS A 19 11.27 4.41 -29.53
C LYS A 19 12.46 3.63 -30.07
N SER A 20 12.42 3.20 -31.34
CA SER A 20 13.57 2.52 -31.97
C SER A 20 14.69 3.47 -32.29
N SER A 21 14.42 4.77 -32.63
CA SER A 21 15.45 5.76 -32.83
C SER A 21 16.11 6.23 -31.54
N GLU A 22 15.35 6.38 -30.42
CA GLU A 22 15.94 6.67 -29.12
C GLU A 22 16.80 5.51 -28.59
N GLN A 23 16.40 4.25 -28.83
CA GLN A 23 17.24 3.09 -28.50
C GLN A 23 18.45 2.96 -29.43
N ALA A 24 18.35 3.35 -30.70
CA ALA A 24 19.47 3.33 -31.63
C ALA A 24 20.50 4.42 -31.33
N ASP A 25 20.08 5.61 -30.88
CA ASP A 25 21.01 6.69 -30.52
C ASP A 25 21.80 6.39 -29.24
N LEU A 26 21.27 5.63 -28.31
CA LEU A 26 21.98 5.17 -27.10
C LEU A 26 22.99 4.04 -27.40
N THR A 27 22.74 3.22 -28.41
CA THR A 27 23.65 2.13 -28.82
C THR A 27 24.76 2.59 -29.76
N SER A 28 24.59 3.71 -30.46
CA SER A 28 25.58 4.23 -31.42
C SER A 28 26.86 4.79 -30.80
N THR A 29 26.95 4.91 -29.46
CA THR A 29 28.12 5.42 -28.73
C THR A 29 28.98 4.33 -28.10
N ILE A 30 28.53 3.08 -28.08
CA ILE A 30 29.30 1.94 -27.50
C ILE A 30 30.06 1.23 -28.64
N PRO A 31 31.39 1.14 -28.59
CA PRO A 31 32.18 0.45 -29.61
C PRO A 31 31.85 -1.06 -29.61
N ASP A 32 31.92 -1.64 -30.82
CA ASP A 32 31.82 -3.10 -30.96
C ASP A 32 33.00 -3.76 -30.25
N GLY A 33 32.68 -4.58 -29.24
CA GLY A 33 33.66 -5.30 -28.44
C GLY A 33 32.99 -6.17 -27.37
N SER A 34 33.78 -7.01 -26.75
CA SER A 34 33.33 -7.84 -25.63
C SER A 34 34.25 -7.62 -24.42
N ILE A 35 33.69 -7.78 -23.24
CA ILE A 35 34.39 -7.66 -21.96
C ILE A 35 34.29 -9.00 -21.19
N ARG A 36 35.37 -9.39 -20.55
CA ARG A 36 35.40 -10.59 -19.68
C ARG A 36 35.05 -10.18 -18.25
N ILE A 37 33.98 -10.72 -17.71
CA ILE A 37 33.47 -10.40 -16.38
C ILE A 37 33.58 -11.63 -15.48
N ARG A 38 34.18 -11.44 -14.30
CA ARG A 38 34.16 -12.38 -13.20
C ARG A 38 33.32 -11.84 -12.06
N PHE A 39 32.37 -12.63 -11.58
CA PHE A 39 31.56 -12.28 -10.42
C PHE A 39 32.19 -12.84 -9.13
N VAL A 40 32.27 -12.00 -8.09
CA VAL A 40 32.77 -12.34 -6.76
C VAL A 40 31.76 -11.91 -5.71
N ASP A 41 31.42 -12.80 -4.79
CA ASP A 41 30.48 -12.47 -3.71
C ASP A 41 31.17 -11.57 -2.67
N GLN A 42 30.62 -10.39 -2.42
CA GLN A 42 31.15 -9.42 -1.47
C GLN A 42 31.01 -9.90 0.00
N THR A 43 30.04 -10.78 0.29
CA THR A 43 29.74 -11.19 1.66
C THR A 43 30.60 -12.33 2.15
N THR A 44 30.97 -13.25 1.26
CA THR A 44 31.76 -14.45 1.62
C THR A 44 33.24 -14.28 1.35
N GLY A 45 33.63 -13.30 0.53
CA GLY A 45 35.03 -13.11 0.12
C GLY A 45 35.62 -14.33 -0.64
N SER A 46 34.82 -15.39 -0.76
CA SER A 46 35.20 -16.57 -1.53
C SER A 46 34.97 -16.25 -3.02
N SER A 47 35.95 -16.50 -3.84
CA SER A 47 35.76 -16.66 -5.26
C SER A 47 34.91 -17.93 -5.45
N ASP A 48 33.59 -17.83 -5.27
CA ASP A 48 32.70 -18.86 -5.76
C ASP A 48 33.09 -19.13 -7.19
N THR A 49 33.22 -20.39 -7.54
CA THR A 49 33.68 -20.91 -8.82
C THR A 49 32.75 -20.58 -9.98
N LEU A 50 32.25 -19.35 -10.01
CA LEU A 50 31.45 -18.88 -11.14
C LEU A 50 32.37 -18.70 -12.36
N PRO A 51 31.96 -19.18 -13.54
CA PRO A 51 32.76 -19.07 -14.74
C PRO A 51 32.95 -17.61 -15.14
N VAL A 52 34.09 -17.32 -15.77
CA VAL A 52 34.30 -16.02 -16.42
C VAL A 52 33.43 -15.94 -17.65
N LEU A 53 32.58 -14.91 -17.72
CA LEU A 53 31.69 -14.69 -18.85
C LEU A 53 32.24 -13.65 -19.79
N THR A 54 32.12 -13.92 -21.09
CA THR A 54 32.37 -12.91 -22.12
C THR A 54 31.04 -12.29 -22.55
N VAL A 55 30.88 -11.00 -22.27
CA VAL A 55 29.64 -10.27 -22.53
C VAL A 55 29.91 -9.15 -23.52
N PRO A 56 29.11 -8.99 -24.60
CA PRO A 56 29.22 -7.84 -25.51
C PRO A 56 29.06 -6.53 -24.73
N LEU A 57 29.89 -5.52 -24.99
CA LEU A 57 29.88 -4.22 -24.30
C LEU A 57 28.47 -3.57 -24.31
N ALA A 58 27.78 -3.65 -25.43
CA ALA A 58 26.42 -3.11 -25.58
C ALA A 58 25.37 -3.84 -24.68
N GLN A 59 25.67 -5.06 -24.25
CA GLN A 59 24.78 -5.87 -23.40
C GLN A 59 25.22 -5.90 -21.93
N ALA A 60 26.37 -5.31 -21.59
CA ALA A 60 26.91 -5.29 -20.23
C ALA A 60 26.22 -4.24 -19.34
N THR A 61 24.88 -4.23 -19.33
CA THR A 61 24.06 -3.37 -18.47
C THR A 61 23.79 -4.04 -17.13
N THR A 62 23.60 -3.26 -16.06
CA THR A 62 23.28 -3.79 -14.73
C THR A 62 22.06 -4.71 -14.75
N THR A 63 21.07 -4.45 -15.60
CA THR A 63 19.88 -5.29 -15.78
C THR A 63 20.24 -6.67 -16.35
N ASN A 64 21.03 -6.71 -17.41
CA ASN A 64 21.45 -7.96 -18.05
C ASN A 64 22.41 -8.76 -17.16
N LEU A 65 23.32 -8.08 -16.45
CA LEU A 65 24.21 -8.72 -15.48
C LEU A 65 23.42 -9.38 -14.33
N ASN A 66 22.33 -8.75 -13.90
CA ASN A 66 21.42 -9.34 -12.92
C ASN A 66 20.74 -10.61 -13.45
N ILE A 67 20.32 -10.61 -14.70
CA ILE A 67 19.72 -11.81 -15.33
C ILE A 67 20.75 -12.93 -15.40
N LEU A 68 21.93 -12.66 -15.93
CA LEU A 68 23.02 -13.63 -16.07
C LEU A 68 23.45 -14.23 -14.71
N LEU A 69 23.58 -13.39 -13.68
CA LEU A 69 23.97 -13.88 -12.36
C LEU A 69 22.91 -14.77 -11.71
N ASN A 70 21.62 -14.44 -11.90
CA ASN A 70 20.51 -15.29 -11.42
C ASN A 70 20.47 -16.63 -12.18
N GLU A 71 20.74 -16.64 -13.47
CA GLU A 71 20.82 -17.87 -14.26
C GLU A 71 22.01 -18.74 -13.83
N LEU A 72 23.17 -18.15 -13.57
CA LEU A 72 24.35 -18.87 -13.06
C LEU A 72 24.15 -19.47 -11.66
N LYS A 73 23.24 -18.91 -10.88
CA LYS A 73 22.92 -19.40 -9.52
C LYS A 73 21.67 -20.28 -9.46
N ASP A 74 21.15 -20.73 -10.61
CA ASP A 74 19.92 -21.53 -10.74
C ASP A 74 18.70 -20.89 -10.05
N GLN A 75 18.65 -19.56 -10.01
CA GLN A 75 17.56 -18.78 -9.40
C GLN A 75 16.58 -18.22 -10.43
N SER A 76 16.28 -18.98 -11.47
CA SER A 76 15.39 -18.54 -12.58
C SER A 76 13.98 -18.18 -12.12
N ASP A 77 13.43 -18.92 -11.14
CA ASP A 77 12.06 -18.73 -10.63
C ASP A 77 11.97 -17.63 -9.58
N ASP A 78 13.04 -17.37 -8.84
CA ASP A 78 13.05 -16.37 -7.77
C ASP A 78 14.23 -15.40 -7.88
N ARG A 79 14.29 -14.66 -9.00
CA ARG A 79 15.36 -13.74 -9.33
C ARG A 79 15.59 -12.70 -8.23
N LEU A 80 16.80 -12.70 -7.66
CA LEU A 80 17.24 -11.70 -6.71
C LEU A 80 17.87 -10.51 -7.44
N PRO A 81 17.59 -9.26 -7.07
CA PRO A 81 18.36 -8.14 -7.55
C PRO A 81 19.71 -8.08 -6.83
N TYR A 82 20.77 -7.90 -7.61
CA TYR A 82 22.13 -7.73 -7.12
C TYR A 82 22.62 -6.31 -7.40
N ARG A 83 23.43 -5.76 -6.52
CA ARG A 83 24.24 -4.57 -6.77
C ARG A 83 25.65 -5.01 -7.12
N PHE A 84 26.23 -4.35 -8.12
CA PHE A 84 27.56 -4.60 -8.59
C PHE A 84 28.51 -3.49 -8.14
N TYR A 85 29.69 -3.88 -7.70
CA TYR A 85 30.74 -2.99 -7.26
C TYR A 85 32.02 -3.34 -8.00
N HIS A 86 32.85 -2.36 -8.29
CA HIS A 86 34.18 -2.56 -8.81
C HIS A 86 35.20 -1.98 -7.82
N SER A 87 36.36 -2.63 -7.70
CA SER A 87 37.41 -2.24 -6.75
C SER A 87 37.94 -0.81 -6.96
N SER A 88 37.84 -0.28 -8.17
CA SER A 88 38.24 1.11 -8.51
C SER A 88 37.11 2.14 -8.31
N ALA A 89 35.91 1.71 -7.95
CA ALA A 89 34.75 2.59 -7.77
C ALA A 89 34.31 2.57 -6.30
N THR A 90 34.20 3.75 -5.71
CA THR A 90 33.72 3.91 -4.33
C THR A 90 32.20 3.71 -4.18
N GLN A 91 31.48 3.68 -5.27
CA GLN A 91 30.01 3.50 -5.31
C GLN A 91 29.62 2.31 -6.16
N ALA A 92 28.47 1.72 -5.88
CA ALA A 92 27.86 0.71 -6.71
C ALA A 92 27.52 1.27 -8.09
N LEU A 93 27.57 0.40 -9.11
CA LEU A 93 27.02 0.72 -10.43
C LEU A 93 25.53 1.08 -10.31
N GLY A 94 25.11 2.16 -10.94
CA GLY A 94 23.72 2.63 -10.90
C GLY A 94 22.77 1.65 -11.60
N ASP A 95 21.48 1.67 -11.24
CA ASP A 95 20.46 0.70 -11.70
C ASP A 95 20.24 0.68 -13.23
N LYS A 96 20.72 1.66 -13.96
CA LYS A 96 20.62 1.77 -15.42
C LYS A 96 21.98 2.07 -16.09
N GLU A 97 23.05 2.04 -15.33
CA GLU A 97 24.41 2.24 -15.88
C GLU A 97 24.89 0.98 -16.57
N ASP A 98 25.64 1.15 -17.64
CA ASP A 98 26.37 0.08 -18.28
C ASP A 98 27.86 0.07 -17.86
N VAL A 99 28.49 -1.07 -17.96
CA VAL A 99 29.90 -1.25 -17.58
C VAL A 99 30.83 -0.40 -18.44
N TYR A 100 30.45 -0.14 -19.69
CA TYR A 100 31.25 0.69 -20.59
C TYR A 100 31.35 2.13 -20.09
N HIS A 101 30.22 2.79 -19.83
CA HIS A 101 30.21 4.18 -19.36
C HIS A 101 30.74 4.36 -17.95
N ALA A 102 30.54 3.35 -17.09
CA ALA A 102 30.98 3.42 -15.70
C ALA A 102 32.48 3.10 -15.49
N LEU A 103 33.05 2.19 -16.27
CA LEU A 103 34.40 1.66 -16.02
C LEU A 103 35.35 1.81 -17.20
N VAL A 104 34.90 1.50 -18.43
CA VAL A 104 35.79 1.47 -19.62
C VAL A 104 36.02 2.87 -20.15
N ARG A 105 34.97 3.66 -20.38
CA ARG A 105 35.07 5.03 -20.91
C ARG A 105 35.89 5.99 -20.02
N PRO A 106 35.81 5.93 -18.69
CA PRO A 106 36.67 6.70 -17.79
C PRO A 106 38.12 6.21 -17.71
N GLY A 107 38.49 5.11 -18.41
CA GLY A 107 39.82 4.53 -18.38
C GLY A 107 40.18 3.83 -17.09
N ARG A 108 39.19 3.41 -16.31
CA ARG A 108 39.39 2.68 -15.04
C ARG A 108 39.74 1.23 -15.28
N VAL A 109 39.29 0.66 -16.40
CA VAL A 109 39.54 -0.72 -16.82
C VAL A 109 39.71 -0.76 -18.33
N SER A 110 40.65 -1.61 -18.80
CA SER A 110 40.78 -1.88 -20.24
C SER A 110 39.77 -2.93 -20.70
N SER A 111 39.27 -2.80 -21.95
CA SER A 111 38.36 -3.81 -22.51
C SER A 111 38.99 -5.18 -22.71
N GLU A 112 40.30 -5.28 -22.69
CA GLU A 112 41.07 -6.54 -22.84
C GLU A 112 41.34 -7.24 -21.52
N GLU A 113 41.19 -6.52 -20.40
CA GLU A 113 41.38 -7.06 -19.06
C GLU A 113 40.15 -7.77 -18.53
N GLU A 114 40.35 -8.66 -17.58
CA GLU A 114 39.29 -9.33 -16.83
C GLU A 114 38.73 -8.36 -15.78
N VAL A 115 37.45 -8.01 -15.90
CA VAL A 115 36.77 -7.13 -14.95
C VAL A 115 36.16 -7.93 -13.82
N VAL A 116 36.68 -7.73 -12.61
CA VAL A 116 36.14 -8.34 -11.40
C VAL A 116 35.02 -7.46 -10.86
N LEU A 117 33.77 -7.92 -10.98
CA LEU A 117 32.60 -7.29 -10.38
C LEU A 117 32.23 -8.02 -9.09
N GLN A 118 32.38 -7.32 -7.98
CA GLN A 118 31.83 -7.78 -6.71
C GLN A 118 30.32 -7.59 -6.74
N TYR A 119 29.56 -8.59 -6.33
CA TYR A 119 28.12 -8.48 -6.20
C TYR A 119 27.67 -8.70 -4.76
N ALA A 120 26.65 -7.96 -4.35
CA ALA A 120 25.97 -8.18 -3.10
C ALA A 120 24.46 -8.28 -3.38
N PRO A 121 23.76 -9.26 -2.81
CA PRO A 121 22.31 -9.31 -2.95
C PRO A 121 21.72 -8.06 -2.31
N GLN A 122 20.86 -7.36 -3.04
CA GLN A 122 20.04 -6.33 -2.40
C GLN A 122 19.12 -7.04 -1.41
N ALA A 123 19.12 -6.60 -0.17
CA ALA A 123 18.16 -7.08 0.82
C ALA A 123 16.75 -6.65 0.37
N VAL A 124 16.13 -7.47 -0.44
CA VAL A 124 14.75 -7.25 -0.90
C VAL A 124 13.84 -7.96 0.06
N PHE A 125 13.08 -7.17 0.79
CA PHE A 125 11.96 -7.69 1.54
C PHE A 125 10.94 -8.26 0.54
N ARG A 126 10.72 -9.57 0.60
CA ARG A 126 9.78 -10.28 -0.27
C ARG A 126 8.71 -10.95 0.55
N VAL A 127 7.48 -10.68 0.19
CA VAL A 127 6.31 -11.33 0.78
C VAL A 127 6.00 -12.60 -0.01
N LYS A 128 5.84 -13.71 0.71
CA LYS A 128 5.32 -14.96 0.14
C LYS A 128 3.78 -14.91 0.11
N ALA A 129 3.20 -15.55 -0.90
CA ALA A 129 1.74 -15.64 -0.95
C ALA A 129 1.23 -16.46 0.23
N VAL A 130 0.18 -15.99 0.86
CA VAL A 130 -0.55 -16.78 1.87
C VAL A 130 -1.33 -17.87 1.14
N SER A 131 -1.21 -19.11 1.59
CA SER A 131 -1.76 -20.28 0.88
C SER A 131 -2.72 -21.09 1.74
N ARG A 132 -2.72 -20.94 3.06
CA ARG A 132 -3.54 -21.72 3.97
C ARG A 132 -4.18 -20.90 5.08
N CYS A 133 -5.35 -21.35 5.54
CA CYS A 133 -5.95 -20.85 6.75
C CYS A 133 -5.20 -21.45 7.95
N ALA A 134 -4.44 -20.62 8.65
CA ALA A 134 -3.71 -21.04 9.85
C ALA A 134 -4.62 -21.13 11.06
N ALA A 135 -5.60 -20.24 11.17
CA ALA A 135 -6.60 -20.26 12.23
C ALA A 135 -7.94 -19.72 11.74
N ALA A 136 -9.02 -20.40 12.13
CA ALA A 136 -10.39 -19.92 12.03
C ALA A 136 -10.90 -19.70 13.45
N VAL A 137 -10.96 -18.45 13.87
CA VAL A 137 -11.19 -18.12 15.26
C VAL A 137 -12.61 -17.64 15.45
N SER A 138 -13.37 -18.42 16.20
CA SER A 138 -14.71 -18.05 16.64
C SER A 138 -14.62 -17.23 17.94
N GLY A 139 -15.50 -16.28 18.10
CA GLY A 139 -15.53 -15.46 19.31
C GLY A 139 -16.56 -14.35 19.23
N HIS A 140 -16.63 -13.67 18.10
CA HIS A 140 -17.67 -12.67 17.88
C HIS A 140 -19.06 -13.31 17.78
N GLY A 141 -20.05 -12.63 18.34
CA GLY A 141 -21.45 -13.04 18.32
C GLY A 141 -22.21 -12.59 17.06
N ASP A 142 -21.63 -11.67 16.27
CA ASP A 142 -22.24 -11.09 15.08
C ASP A 142 -21.17 -10.75 14.03
N ASN A 143 -21.59 -10.22 12.88
CA ASN A 143 -20.76 -9.89 11.72
C ASN A 143 -19.51 -9.09 12.08
N ILE A 144 -18.38 -9.42 11.45
CA ILE A 144 -17.15 -8.67 11.60
C ILE A 144 -17.06 -7.68 10.45
N LEU A 145 -17.00 -6.39 10.82
CA LEU A 145 -17.11 -5.28 9.87
C LEU A 145 -15.79 -4.56 9.62
N ALA A 146 -14.84 -4.67 10.54
CA ALA A 146 -13.53 -4.07 10.42
C ALA A 146 -12.45 -4.98 11.02
N VAL A 147 -11.29 -5.01 10.36
CA VAL A 147 -10.10 -5.75 10.80
C VAL A 147 -8.88 -4.88 10.50
N GLN A 148 -7.92 -4.83 11.43
CA GLN A 148 -6.64 -4.18 11.20
C GLN A 148 -5.51 -4.83 12.01
N PHE A 149 -4.36 -5.05 11.37
CA PHE A 149 -3.14 -5.47 12.06
C PHE A 149 -2.48 -4.30 12.78
N SER A 150 -1.83 -4.62 13.90
CA SER A 150 -0.98 -3.66 14.60
C SER A 150 0.23 -3.28 13.75
N PRO A 151 0.54 -1.99 13.59
CA PRO A 151 1.74 -1.54 12.89
C PRO A 151 3.06 -2.04 13.49
N LYS A 152 3.11 -2.16 14.83
CA LYS A 152 4.30 -2.59 15.58
C LYS A 152 4.46 -4.10 15.59
N ASN A 153 3.37 -4.81 15.76
CA ASN A 153 3.40 -6.25 16.01
C ASN A 153 2.40 -6.98 15.10
N SER A 154 2.92 -7.58 14.05
CA SER A 154 2.13 -8.33 13.07
C SER A 154 1.49 -9.60 13.64
N SER A 155 1.81 -10.02 14.89
CA SER A 155 1.09 -11.08 15.57
C SER A 155 -0.18 -10.60 16.27
N ARG A 156 -0.45 -9.30 16.31
CA ARG A 156 -1.63 -8.71 16.91
C ARG A 156 -2.55 -8.10 15.86
N MET A 157 -3.83 -8.44 15.94
CA MET A 157 -4.86 -7.94 15.04
C MET A 157 -6.09 -7.51 15.83
N ALA A 158 -6.68 -6.38 15.49
CA ALA A 158 -7.94 -5.92 16.06
C ALA A 158 -9.10 -6.20 15.10
N SER A 159 -10.26 -6.47 15.65
CA SER A 159 -11.54 -6.59 14.91
C SER A 159 -12.66 -5.84 15.59
N GLY A 160 -13.55 -5.26 14.79
CA GLY A 160 -14.79 -4.63 15.22
C GLY A 160 -16.00 -5.39 14.67
N SER A 161 -17.01 -5.57 15.50
CA SER A 161 -18.15 -6.42 15.15
C SER A 161 -19.51 -5.79 15.49
N GLY A 162 -20.55 -6.32 14.82
CA GLY A 162 -21.95 -6.07 15.14
C GLY A 162 -22.36 -6.52 16.52
N ASP A 163 -21.59 -7.39 17.18
CA ASP A 163 -21.82 -7.81 18.57
C ASP A 163 -21.46 -6.71 19.60
N LYS A 164 -21.13 -5.51 19.14
CA LYS A 164 -20.79 -4.33 19.94
C LYS A 164 -19.48 -4.46 20.70
N THR A 165 -18.65 -5.42 20.32
CA THR A 165 -17.33 -5.60 20.94
C THR A 165 -16.21 -5.32 19.95
N VAL A 166 -15.08 -4.88 20.49
CA VAL A 166 -13.80 -4.87 19.81
C VAL A 166 -12.96 -5.99 20.41
N ARG A 167 -12.26 -6.74 19.56
CA ARG A 167 -11.39 -7.82 20.03
C ARG A 167 -9.99 -7.64 19.50
N ILE A 168 -9.02 -8.04 20.31
CA ILE A 168 -7.63 -8.19 19.90
C ILE A 168 -7.32 -9.67 19.87
N TRP A 169 -6.74 -10.11 18.78
CA TRP A 169 -6.39 -11.49 18.49
C TRP A 169 -4.88 -11.66 18.53
N ASP A 170 -4.44 -12.72 19.15
CA ASP A 170 -3.10 -13.23 18.99
C ASP A 170 -3.08 -14.13 17.75
N CYS A 171 -2.41 -13.68 16.72
CA CYS A 171 -2.37 -14.39 15.44
C CYS A 171 -1.45 -15.60 15.45
N ASP A 172 -0.55 -15.75 16.42
CA ASP A 172 0.34 -16.90 16.53
C ASP A 172 -0.37 -18.08 17.18
N THR A 173 -1.11 -17.83 18.23
CA THR A 173 -1.90 -18.85 18.95
C THR A 173 -3.29 -19.04 18.36
N GLY A 174 -3.79 -18.09 17.56
CA GLY A 174 -5.15 -18.10 17.06
C GLY A 174 -6.20 -17.89 18.15
N THR A 175 -5.87 -17.19 19.23
CA THR A 175 -6.77 -16.99 20.39
C THR A 175 -7.11 -15.50 20.58
N PRO A 176 -8.28 -15.17 21.16
CA PRO A 176 -8.58 -13.81 21.56
C PRO A 176 -7.70 -13.41 22.76
N ALA A 177 -6.87 -12.36 22.57
CA ALA A 177 -6.08 -11.80 23.65
C ALA A 177 -6.95 -10.95 24.59
N HIS A 178 -7.76 -10.07 24.02
CA HIS A 178 -8.66 -9.20 24.79
C HIS A 178 -10.02 -9.06 24.11
N THR A 179 -11.07 -8.95 24.93
CA THR A 179 -12.42 -8.60 24.50
C THR A 179 -12.83 -7.31 25.18
N MET A 180 -12.91 -6.25 24.39
CA MET A 180 -13.20 -4.90 24.84
C MET A 180 -14.69 -4.62 24.69
N LYS A 181 -15.37 -4.49 25.81
CA LYS A 181 -16.81 -4.22 25.90
C LYS A 181 -17.04 -2.75 26.26
N GLY A 182 -18.07 -2.15 25.68
CA GLY A 182 -18.42 -0.76 25.99
C GLY A 182 -19.31 -0.11 24.95
N HIS A 183 -19.10 -0.41 23.66
CA HIS A 183 -20.01 0.08 22.61
C HIS A 183 -21.44 -0.45 22.83
N THR A 184 -22.42 0.41 22.54
CA THR A 184 -23.85 0.05 22.63
C THR A 184 -24.46 -0.24 21.25
N GLY A 185 -23.73 0.05 20.18
CA GLY A 185 -24.06 -0.24 18.77
C GLY A 185 -22.95 -1.00 18.05
N TRP A 186 -23.20 -1.35 16.81
CA TRP A 186 -22.22 -2.04 15.93
C TRP A 186 -20.95 -1.22 15.81
N VAL A 187 -19.80 -1.90 15.88
CA VAL A 187 -18.48 -1.29 15.64
C VAL A 187 -18.17 -1.37 14.15
N LEU A 188 -18.14 -0.23 13.49
CA LEU A 188 -17.96 -0.13 12.04
C LEU A 188 -16.51 0.10 11.63
N ALA A 189 -15.72 0.74 12.49
CA ALA A 189 -14.33 1.08 12.21
C ALA A 189 -13.44 0.80 13.42
N VAL A 190 -12.25 0.27 13.14
CA VAL A 190 -11.16 0.14 14.12
C VAL A 190 -9.88 0.70 13.49
N SER A 191 -9.04 1.37 14.29
CA SER A 191 -7.80 1.92 13.80
C SER A 191 -6.75 1.99 14.89
N TYR A 192 -5.60 1.31 14.67
CA TYR A 192 -4.42 1.46 15.51
C TYR A 192 -3.76 2.83 15.32
N SER A 193 -3.25 3.40 16.41
CA SER A 193 -2.36 4.54 16.31
C SER A 193 -1.06 4.17 15.57
N PRO A 194 -0.41 5.13 14.89
CA PRO A 194 0.80 4.85 14.10
C PRO A 194 1.96 4.26 14.91
N ASP A 195 2.00 4.51 16.22
CA ASP A 195 2.97 3.93 17.18
C ASP A 195 2.46 2.63 17.84
N SER A 196 1.22 2.22 17.53
CA SER A 196 0.54 1.06 18.12
C SER A 196 0.28 1.13 19.63
N SER A 197 0.44 2.30 20.26
CA SER A 197 0.17 2.47 21.70
C SER A 197 -1.31 2.51 22.01
N LEU A 198 -2.15 2.90 21.06
CA LEU A 198 -3.60 3.05 21.23
C LEU A 198 -4.35 2.39 20.07
N LEU A 199 -5.59 1.99 20.36
CA LEU A 199 -6.54 1.53 19.38
C LEU A 199 -7.81 2.38 19.48
N ALA A 200 -8.28 2.91 18.36
CA ALA A 200 -9.55 3.62 18.29
C ALA A 200 -10.62 2.72 17.67
N SER A 201 -11.85 2.86 18.15
CA SER A 201 -13.03 2.23 17.57
C SER A 201 -14.19 3.20 17.48
N GLY A 202 -15.00 3.07 16.45
CA GLY A 202 -16.17 3.91 16.23
C GLY A 202 -17.31 3.11 15.61
N GLY A 203 -18.52 3.51 15.88
CA GLY A 203 -19.63 2.71 15.40
C GLY A 203 -21.00 3.39 15.42
N TYR A 204 -22.02 2.55 15.44
CA TYR A 204 -23.42 2.93 15.33
C TYR A 204 -23.94 3.70 16.54
N ASP A 205 -23.25 3.59 17.69
CA ASP A 205 -23.56 4.32 18.92
C ASP A 205 -23.12 5.78 18.90
N ARG A 206 -22.53 6.27 17.79
CA ARG A 206 -22.07 7.65 17.58
C ARG A 206 -20.89 8.03 18.49
N GLU A 207 -20.29 7.06 19.18
CA GLU A 207 -19.17 7.30 20.06
C GLU A 207 -17.86 6.81 19.42
N VAL A 208 -16.78 7.51 19.71
CA VAL A 208 -15.42 7.00 19.47
C VAL A 208 -14.85 6.60 20.82
N ARG A 209 -14.31 5.37 20.89
CA ARG A 209 -13.66 4.85 22.10
C ARG A 209 -12.21 4.54 21.83
N ILE A 210 -11.41 4.79 22.83
CA ILE A 210 -9.96 4.57 22.79
C ILE A 210 -9.62 3.45 23.77
N TRP A 211 -8.75 2.56 23.33
CA TRP A 211 -8.36 1.38 24.08
C TRP A 211 -6.84 1.28 24.13
N ASP A 212 -6.34 0.76 25.20
CA ASP A 212 -4.97 0.28 25.32
C ASP A 212 -4.91 -1.16 24.77
N PRO A 213 -4.21 -1.42 23.67
CA PRO A 213 -4.19 -2.75 23.06
C PRO A 213 -3.41 -3.79 23.88
N GLU A 214 -2.53 -3.38 24.77
CA GLU A 214 -1.77 -4.32 25.61
C GLU A 214 -2.59 -4.81 26.82
N THR A 215 -3.40 -3.93 27.41
CA THR A 215 -4.20 -4.28 28.59
C THR A 215 -5.67 -4.59 28.27
N GLY A 216 -6.15 -4.22 27.08
CA GLY A 216 -7.55 -4.34 26.69
C GLY A 216 -8.49 -3.37 27.42
N LYS A 217 -7.96 -2.41 28.15
CA LYS A 217 -8.76 -1.44 28.91
C LYS A 217 -9.08 -0.20 28.10
N GLN A 218 -10.22 0.41 28.38
CA GLN A 218 -10.58 1.69 27.79
C GLN A 218 -9.71 2.82 28.39
N VAL A 219 -9.16 3.67 27.52
CA VAL A 219 -8.40 4.85 27.89
C VAL A 219 -9.33 6.06 27.87
N GLY A 220 -9.49 6.70 29.02
CA GLY A 220 -10.34 7.87 29.17
C GLY A 220 -11.84 7.60 29.03
N ARG A 221 -12.59 8.66 28.75
CA ARG A 221 -14.04 8.58 28.53
C ARG A 221 -14.35 8.43 27.05
N PRO A 222 -15.52 7.85 26.68
CA PRO A 222 -15.97 7.83 25.30
C PRO A 222 -16.04 9.26 24.73
N LEU A 223 -15.52 9.45 23.54
CA LEU A 223 -15.54 10.73 22.84
C LEU A 223 -16.92 10.90 22.18
N LYS A 224 -17.73 11.77 22.75
CA LYS A 224 -19.12 12.02 22.36
C LYS A 224 -19.24 13.34 21.64
N GLY A 225 -20.13 13.38 20.64
CA GLY A 225 -20.44 14.62 19.93
C GLY A 225 -21.10 14.41 18.59
N HIS A 226 -20.73 13.37 17.84
CA HIS A 226 -21.42 13.06 16.59
C HIS A 226 -22.91 12.76 16.84
N THR A 227 -23.75 13.21 15.91
CA THR A 227 -25.22 13.02 15.99
C THR A 227 -25.68 11.77 15.23
N ASN A 228 -24.79 11.16 14.43
CA ASN A 228 -25.04 9.93 13.70
C ASN A 228 -23.83 9.00 13.78
N PHE A 229 -23.93 7.78 13.23
CA PHE A 229 -22.88 6.77 13.35
C PHE A 229 -21.57 7.18 12.67
N ILE A 230 -20.47 6.66 13.21
CA ILE A 230 -19.10 6.84 12.72
C ILE A 230 -18.89 5.94 11.51
N THR A 231 -18.33 6.50 10.44
CA THR A 231 -18.05 5.79 9.17
C THR A 231 -16.59 5.38 9.03
N SER A 232 -15.67 6.26 9.44
CA SER A 232 -14.23 6.01 9.31
C SER A 232 -13.45 6.74 10.41
N LEU A 233 -12.25 6.23 10.70
CA LEU A 233 -11.32 6.76 11.68
C LEU A 233 -9.94 6.91 11.03
N CYS A 234 -9.23 7.99 11.34
CA CYS A 234 -7.87 8.20 10.86
C CYS A 234 -7.05 8.95 11.91
N TRP A 235 -5.91 8.39 12.28
CA TRP A 235 -4.97 9.04 13.18
C TRP A 235 -4.16 10.11 12.46
N GLU A 236 -3.77 11.12 13.21
CA GLU A 236 -2.76 12.07 12.77
C GLU A 236 -1.45 11.33 12.50
N PRO A 237 -0.74 11.60 11.38
CA PRO A 237 0.57 11.04 11.11
C PRO A 237 1.57 11.29 12.25
N TYR A 238 2.34 10.27 12.63
CA TYR A 238 3.22 10.31 13.81
C TYR A 238 4.18 11.49 13.79
N HIS A 239 4.75 11.83 12.63
CA HIS A 239 5.71 12.94 12.51
C HIS A 239 5.08 14.34 12.64
N LEU A 240 3.75 14.45 12.63
CA LEU A 240 3.01 15.70 12.85
C LEU A 240 2.50 15.81 14.29
N GLN A 241 2.47 14.70 15.04
CA GLN A 241 1.94 14.67 16.39
C GLN A 241 2.82 15.50 17.34
N LYS A 242 2.18 16.29 18.18
CA LYS A 242 2.84 16.92 19.31
C LYS A 242 3.10 15.87 20.39
N PRO A 243 4.26 15.90 21.07
CA PRO A 243 4.55 14.95 22.14
C PRO A 243 3.44 14.89 23.18
N GLY A 244 2.96 13.67 23.47
CA GLY A 244 1.89 13.43 24.43
C GLY A 244 0.48 13.89 24.03
N ARG A 245 0.26 14.31 22.78
CA ARG A 245 -1.05 14.76 22.29
C ARG A 245 -1.41 14.15 20.92
N PRO A 246 -1.61 12.84 20.85
CA PRO A 246 -2.06 12.21 19.61
C PRO A 246 -3.49 12.68 19.29
N ARG A 247 -3.71 13.04 18.01
CA ARG A 247 -5.04 13.44 17.52
C ARG A 247 -5.64 12.37 16.62
N LEU A 248 -6.95 12.29 16.64
CA LEU A 248 -7.73 11.34 15.84
C LEU A 248 -8.85 12.09 15.12
N ALA A 249 -8.99 11.84 13.83
CA ALA A 249 -10.12 12.30 13.04
C ALA A 249 -11.18 11.18 12.92
N SER A 250 -12.45 11.52 13.12
CA SER A 250 -13.60 10.65 12.91
C SER A 250 -14.57 11.27 11.93
N SER A 251 -14.98 10.52 10.91
CA SER A 251 -16.04 10.91 9.99
C SER A 251 -17.37 10.28 10.38
N SER A 252 -18.46 10.95 10.09
CA SER A 252 -19.80 10.49 10.46
C SER A 252 -20.83 10.73 9.36
N LYS A 253 -21.89 9.94 9.42
CA LYS A 253 -23.10 10.13 8.62
C LYS A 253 -23.81 11.45 8.93
N ASP A 254 -23.43 12.16 9.98
CA ASP A 254 -23.97 13.49 10.29
C ASP A 254 -23.46 14.63 9.37
N GLY A 255 -22.61 14.30 8.40
CA GLY A 255 -22.04 15.26 7.47
C GLY A 255 -20.82 16.01 8.02
N THR A 256 -20.34 15.67 9.20
CA THR A 256 -19.20 16.32 9.84
C THR A 256 -18.01 15.37 10.04
N VAL A 257 -16.82 15.94 10.15
CA VAL A 257 -15.63 15.28 10.66
C VAL A 257 -15.20 15.97 11.93
N ARG A 258 -14.87 15.21 12.97
CA ARG A 258 -14.39 15.75 14.24
C ARG A 258 -12.98 15.29 14.49
N VAL A 259 -12.15 16.20 14.94
CA VAL A 259 -10.79 15.94 15.38
C VAL A 259 -10.76 15.99 16.91
N TRP A 260 -10.17 14.96 17.49
CA TRP A 260 -10.15 14.73 18.93
C TRP A 260 -8.74 14.80 19.46
N ASP A 261 -8.52 15.50 20.56
CA ASP A 261 -7.39 15.32 21.45
C ASP A 261 -7.67 14.08 22.31
N VAL A 262 -6.99 12.99 21.98
CA VAL A 262 -7.31 11.66 22.53
C VAL A 262 -6.98 11.56 24.01
N ILE A 263 -5.85 12.12 24.44
CA ILE A 263 -5.43 12.11 25.85
C ILE A 263 -6.25 13.10 26.67
N GLY A 264 -6.52 14.28 26.11
CA GLY A 264 -7.38 15.27 26.75
C GLY A 264 -8.85 14.87 26.80
N GLY A 265 -9.27 13.85 26.04
CA GLY A 265 -10.64 13.35 26.02
C GLY A 265 -11.68 14.36 25.53
N LYS A 266 -11.27 15.31 24.67
CA LYS A 266 -12.09 16.41 24.18
C LYS A 266 -11.98 16.58 22.67
N MET A 267 -12.99 17.22 22.09
CA MET A 267 -12.95 17.67 20.72
C MET A 267 -11.95 18.83 20.58
N ASP A 268 -11.05 18.73 19.63
CA ASP A 268 -10.10 19.79 19.29
C ASP A 268 -10.85 20.78 18.35
N PHE A 269 -11.30 20.30 17.19
CA PHE A 269 -12.12 21.07 16.27
C PHE A 269 -13.06 20.18 15.45
N SER A 270 -13.98 20.81 14.71
CA SER A 270 -14.94 20.14 13.85
C SER A 270 -14.90 20.73 12.45
N LEU A 271 -14.82 19.87 11.44
CA LEU A 271 -14.86 20.23 10.03
C LEU A 271 -16.28 20.01 9.52
N SER A 272 -16.97 21.09 9.25
CA SER A 272 -18.34 21.10 8.75
C SER A 272 -18.41 21.78 7.37
N GLY A 273 -19.30 21.28 6.50
CA GLY A 273 -19.44 21.84 5.14
C GLY A 273 -19.86 20.83 4.09
N HIS A 274 -19.80 19.53 4.38
CA HIS A 274 -20.45 18.53 3.55
C HIS A 274 -21.98 18.60 3.72
N LYS A 275 -22.69 18.43 2.59
CA LYS A 275 -24.16 18.42 2.55
C LYS A 275 -24.76 17.01 2.65
N GLY A 276 -23.91 15.99 2.69
CA GLY A 276 -24.28 14.58 2.77
C GLY A 276 -23.41 13.84 3.76
N ASN A 277 -23.67 12.54 3.92
CA ASN A 277 -22.92 11.67 4.80
C ASN A 277 -21.43 11.66 4.42
N VAL A 278 -20.53 11.85 5.37
CA VAL A 278 -19.09 11.65 5.14
C VAL A 278 -18.79 10.16 5.22
N THR A 279 -18.23 9.60 4.14
CA THR A 279 -18.00 8.16 4.00
C THR A 279 -16.63 7.74 4.49
N CYS A 280 -15.61 8.55 4.22
CA CYS A 280 -14.23 8.23 4.60
C CYS A 280 -13.46 9.50 4.96
N VAL A 281 -12.51 9.38 5.86
CA VAL A 281 -11.55 10.41 6.24
C VAL A 281 -10.13 9.86 6.19
N LYS A 282 -9.20 10.64 5.65
CA LYS A 282 -7.76 10.36 5.64
C LYS A 282 -6.98 11.59 6.06
N TRP A 283 -5.89 11.37 6.76
CA TRP A 283 -4.99 12.42 7.19
C TRP A 283 -3.64 12.26 6.49
N GLY A 284 -3.29 13.20 5.63
CA GLY A 284 -2.04 13.18 4.86
C GLY A 284 -0.83 13.61 5.69
N GLY A 285 0.33 13.22 5.24
CA GLY A 285 1.59 13.52 5.92
C GLY A 285 2.02 14.98 5.84
N THR A 286 1.38 15.77 5.00
CA THR A 286 1.58 17.23 4.92
C THR A 286 0.65 18.03 5.85
N GLY A 287 -0.15 17.35 6.68
CA GLY A 287 -1.13 17.99 7.57
C GLY A 287 -2.47 18.33 6.92
N ARG A 288 -2.72 17.83 5.70
CA ARG A 288 -4.03 17.96 5.06
C ARG A 288 -4.95 16.82 5.47
N ILE A 289 -6.23 17.15 5.71
CA ILE A 289 -7.28 16.15 5.96
C ILE A 289 -8.15 16.08 4.72
N TYR A 290 -8.41 14.87 4.25
CA TYR A 290 -9.20 14.57 3.06
C TYR A 290 -10.47 13.85 3.47
N THR A 291 -11.62 14.31 2.96
CA THR A 291 -12.93 13.75 3.31
C THR A 291 -13.76 13.52 2.06
N SER A 292 -14.36 12.34 1.96
CA SER A 292 -15.30 12.00 0.88
C SER A 292 -16.72 11.92 1.40
N SER A 293 -17.70 12.24 0.54
CA SER A 293 -19.09 12.30 0.95
C SER A 293 -20.07 11.84 -0.12
N HIS A 294 -21.26 11.49 0.34
CA HIS A 294 -22.44 11.25 -0.50
C HIS A 294 -22.95 12.54 -1.21
N ASP A 295 -22.44 13.72 -0.85
CA ASP A 295 -22.72 14.96 -1.60
C ASP A 295 -21.94 15.05 -2.92
N LYS A 296 -21.26 13.96 -3.34
CA LYS A 296 -20.47 13.82 -4.58
C LYS A 296 -19.18 14.63 -4.60
N THR A 297 -18.82 15.22 -3.48
CA THR A 297 -17.60 16.05 -3.35
C THR A 297 -16.57 15.43 -2.42
N ILE A 298 -15.34 15.82 -2.65
CA ILE A 298 -14.24 15.59 -1.73
C ILE A 298 -13.79 16.96 -1.20
N LYS A 299 -13.55 17.07 0.08
CA LYS A 299 -13.05 18.31 0.66
C LYS A 299 -11.65 18.10 1.24
N VAL A 300 -10.81 19.09 1.02
CA VAL A 300 -9.43 19.15 1.51
C VAL A 300 -9.36 20.26 2.55
N TRP A 301 -8.95 19.87 3.74
CA TRP A 301 -8.87 20.75 4.90
C TRP A 301 -7.44 20.90 5.39
N ASP A 302 -7.12 22.02 5.94
CA ASP A 302 -5.85 22.23 6.64
C ASP A 302 -6.07 21.95 8.14
N SER A 303 -5.28 21.01 8.68
CA SER A 303 -5.38 20.64 10.11
C SER A 303 -4.78 21.67 11.07
N THR A 304 -4.03 22.65 10.57
CA THR A 304 -3.39 23.69 11.35
C THR A 304 -4.27 24.92 11.46
N THR A 305 -4.85 25.36 10.32
CA THR A 305 -5.73 26.51 10.26
C THR A 305 -7.20 26.14 10.44
N GLU A 306 -7.53 24.83 10.43
CA GLU A 306 -8.87 24.27 10.60
C GLU A 306 -9.86 24.72 9.50
N THR A 307 -9.32 25.16 8.35
CA THR A 307 -10.09 25.75 7.27
C THR A 307 -10.19 24.83 6.06
N LEU A 308 -11.27 25.02 5.28
CA LEU A 308 -11.44 24.37 3.98
C LEU A 308 -10.49 25.01 2.96
N VAL A 309 -9.63 24.20 2.36
CA VAL A 309 -8.68 24.63 1.32
C VAL A 309 -9.30 24.50 -0.07
N TYR A 310 -9.80 23.30 -0.38
CA TYR A 310 -10.41 22.99 -1.67
C TYR A 310 -11.67 22.16 -1.51
N THR A 311 -12.60 22.32 -2.46
CA THR A 311 -13.65 21.36 -2.73
C THR A 311 -13.38 20.77 -4.10
N LEU A 312 -13.09 19.47 -4.14
CA LEU A 312 -12.84 18.72 -5.37
C LEU A 312 -14.18 18.16 -5.85
N SER A 313 -14.61 18.59 -7.02
CA SER A 313 -15.85 18.15 -7.67
C SER A 313 -15.54 17.46 -8.99
N GLY A 314 -16.33 16.46 -9.33
CA GLY A 314 -16.10 15.70 -10.57
C GLY A 314 -16.90 14.40 -10.63
N HIS A 315 -17.25 13.82 -9.48
CA HIS A 315 -18.08 12.63 -9.44
C HIS A 315 -19.57 12.97 -9.69
N ALA A 316 -20.24 12.08 -10.42
CA ALA A 316 -21.66 12.20 -10.72
C ALA A 316 -22.55 11.57 -9.64
N HIS A 317 -22.01 10.69 -8.80
CA HIS A 317 -22.70 9.99 -7.72
C HIS A 317 -21.87 9.97 -6.43
N TRP A 318 -22.37 9.32 -5.40
CA TRP A 318 -21.76 9.20 -4.07
C TRP A 318 -20.31 8.73 -4.13
N VAL A 319 -19.45 9.36 -3.35
CA VAL A 319 -18.06 8.92 -3.19
C VAL A 319 -17.99 7.97 -2.00
N ASN A 320 -17.69 6.69 -2.25
CA ASN A 320 -17.73 5.65 -1.23
C ASN A 320 -16.44 5.56 -0.43
N HIS A 321 -15.31 5.70 -1.10
CA HIS A 321 -14.00 5.53 -0.45
C HIS A 321 -12.95 6.45 -1.06
N LEU A 322 -11.93 6.77 -0.27
CA LEU A 322 -10.73 7.47 -0.72
C LEU A 322 -9.45 6.85 -0.14
N ALA A 323 -8.36 6.95 -0.89
CA ALA A 323 -7.06 6.46 -0.49
C ALA A 323 -5.97 7.47 -0.86
N LEU A 324 -4.91 7.51 -0.05
CA LEU A 324 -3.70 8.29 -0.31
C LEU A 324 -2.55 7.38 -0.74
N SER A 325 -1.69 7.88 -1.62
CA SER A 325 -0.48 7.16 -2.03
C SER A 325 0.49 6.88 -0.89
N THR A 326 0.35 7.61 0.22
CA THR A 326 1.18 7.52 1.43
C THR A 326 0.51 6.74 2.57
N ASP A 327 -0.72 6.26 2.41
CA ASP A 327 -1.51 5.60 3.47
C ASP A 327 -0.73 4.51 4.22
N PHE A 328 -0.02 3.64 3.50
CA PHE A 328 0.72 2.55 4.11
C PHE A 328 1.85 3.06 5.04
N VAL A 329 2.61 4.04 4.57
CA VAL A 329 3.73 4.60 5.34
C VAL A 329 3.23 5.41 6.52
N LEU A 330 2.14 6.16 6.37
CA LEU A 330 1.53 6.92 7.46
C LEU A 330 0.97 6.01 8.55
N ARG A 331 0.37 4.88 8.16
CA ARG A 331 -0.14 3.86 9.08
C ARG A 331 0.98 3.15 9.83
N THR A 332 2.05 2.75 9.13
CA THR A 332 3.16 2.00 9.72
C THR A 332 4.20 2.89 10.39
N SER A 333 4.18 4.21 10.14
CA SER A 333 5.05 5.21 10.77
C SER A 333 6.54 4.84 10.70
N TYR A 334 7.23 4.74 11.84
CA TYR A 334 8.64 4.37 11.95
C TYR A 334 8.86 2.84 11.95
N HIS A 335 7.79 2.03 11.98
CA HIS A 335 7.89 0.58 11.88
C HIS A 335 8.15 0.16 10.45
N ASP A 336 9.16 -0.65 10.24
CA ASP A 336 9.53 -1.23 8.95
C ASP A 336 9.62 -2.76 9.04
N HIS A 337 9.87 -3.40 7.92
CA HIS A 337 10.01 -4.85 7.82
C HIS A 337 11.22 -5.41 8.59
N THR A 338 12.18 -4.58 8.99
CA THR A 338 13.37 -5.03 9.73
C THR A 338 13.10 -5.24 11.21
N GLY A 339 11.96 -4.76 11.71
CA GLY A 339 11.59 -4.85 13.12
C GLY A 339 12.44 -3.97 14.06
N LYS A 340 13.39 -3.20 13.53
CA LYS A 340 14.23 -2.30 14.33
C LYS A 340 13.46 -1.06 14.73
N VAL A 341 13.18 -0.94 16.02
CA VAL A 341 12.51 0.23 16.60
C VAL A 341 13.56 1.19 17.14
N PRO A 342 13.56 2.47 16.73
CA PRO A 342 14.45 3.48 17.29
C PRO A 342 14.27 3.63 18.81
N ALA A 343 15.35 3.93 19.52
CA ALA A 343 15.34 4.02 20.99
C ALA A 343 14.70 5.32 21.48
N SER A 344 15.06 6.47 20.88
CA SER A 344 14.57 7.77 21.30
C SER A 344 13.29 8.21 20.58
N ALA A 345 12.52 9.10 21.19
CA ALA A 345 11.33 9.70 20.58
C ALA A 345 11.69 10.55 19.36
N GLU A 346 12.82 11.26 19.42
CA GLU A 346 13.31 12.09 18.31
C GLU A 346 13.71 11.24 17.11
N GLU A 347 14.41 10.12 17.32
CA GLU A 347 14.76 9.19 16.26
C GLU A 347 13.51 8.55 15.61
N LYS A 348 12.49 8.22 16.43
CA LYS A 348 11.20 7.71 15.91
C LYS A 348 10.53 8.73 14.99
N LEU A 349 10.51 9.99 15.41
CA LEU A 349 9.92 11.09 14.66
C LEU A 349 10.71 11.34 13.37
N ALA A 350 12.05 11.39 13.44
CA ALA A 350 12.92 11.58 12.30
C ALA A 350 12.78 10.43 11.29
N LYS A 351 12.72 9.17 11.75
CA LYS A 351 12.51 7.99 10.90
C LYS A 351 11.13 8.01 10.24
N ALA A 352 10.07 8.37 10.99
CA ALA A 352 8.72 8.47 10.43
C ALA A 352 8.65 9.54 9.35
N LYS A 353 9.25 10.72 9.60
CA LYS A 353 9.32 11.81 8.62
C LYS A 353 10.12 11.41 7.38
N SER A 354 11.30 10.83 7.54
CA SER A 354 12.14 10.38 6.42
C SER A 354 11.43 9.32 5.56
N ARG A 355 10.70 8.38 6.17
CA ARG A 355 9.91 7.39 5.43
C ARG A 355 8.78 8.02 4.64
N PHE A 356 8.08 8.99 5.24
CA PHE A 356 7.05 9.75 4.56
C PHE A 356 7.63 10.54 3.37
N GLU A 357 8.69 11.32 3.59
CA GLU A 357 9.35 12.10 2.54
C GLU A 357 9.81 11.19 1.39
N LYS A 358 10.43 10.06 1.69
CA LYS A 358 10.84 9.08 0.67
C LYS A 358 9.66 8.55 -0.15
N ALA A 359 8.52 8.27 0.48
CA ALA A 359 7.33 7.75 -0.19
C ALA A 359 6.56 8.82 -0.97
N ALA A 360 6.61 10.07 -0.49
CA ALA A 360 5.88 11.19 -1.08
C ALA A 360 6.70 11.95 -2.14
N THR A 361 8.03 11.83 -2.16
CA THR A 361 8.87 12.61 -3.08
C THR A 361 8.88 12.01 -4.47
N ILE A 362 8.48 12.82 -5.45
CA ILE A 362 8.51 12.49 -6.88
C ILE A 362 9.21 13.65 -7.58
N ASN A 363 10.33 13.38 -8.27
CA ASN A 363 11.15 14.40 -8.95
C ASN A 363 11.58 15.57 -8.03
N GLY A 364 11.83 15.29 -6.75
CA GLY A 364 12.26 16.30 -5.77
C GLY A 364 11.15 17.11 -5.11
N GLU A 365 9.88 16.89 -5.50
CA GLU A 365 8.72 17.54 -4.88
C GLU A 365 7.93 16.54 -4.03
N ILE A 366 7.34 17.03 -2.94
CA ILE A 366 6.41 16.24 -2.12
C ILE A 366 5.05 16.20 -2.84
N VAL A 367 4.66 15.01 -3.23
CA VAL A 367 3.42 14.76 -3.96
C VAL A 367 2.62 13.68 -3.24
N GLU A 368 1.52 14.05 -2.61
CA GLU A 368 0.51 13.09 -2.17
C GLU A 368 -0.56 12.97 -3.25
N ARG A 369 -0.73 11.77 -3.79
CA ARG A 369 -1.84 11.49 -4.70
C ARG A 369 -3.03 10.98 -3.93
N LEU A 370 -4.21 11.43 -4.34
CA LEU A 370 -5.48 11.01 -3.78
C LEU A 370 -6.27 10.29 -4.87
N ALA A 371 -6.77 9.11 -4.57
CA ALA A 371 -7.71 8.38 -5.42
C ALA A 371 -9.06 8.32 -4.74
N THR A 372 -10.13 8.55 -5.49
CA THR A 372 -11.50 8.55 -4.98
C THR A 372 -12.37 7.61 -5.80
N ALA A 373 -13.11 6.73 -5.12
CA ALA A 373 -13.98 5.73 -5.72
C ALA A 373 -15.45 6.09 -5.51
N SER A 374 -16.25 5.98 -6.57
CA SER A 374 -17.63 6.41 -6.55
C SER A 374 -18.60 5.36 -7.08
N GLU A 375 -19.87 5.54 -6.74
CA GLU A 375 -20.99 4.81 -7.32
C GLU A 375 -21.26 5.16 -8.80
N ASP A 376 -20.64 6.23 -9.33
CA ASP A 376 -20.67 6.54 -10.76
C ASP A 376 -19.81 5.59 -11.61
N CYS A 377 -19.29 4.50 -11.03
CA CYS A 377 -18.43 3.50 -11.66
C CYS A 377 -17.06 4.05 -12.10
N THR A 378 -16.68 5.22 -11.62
CA THR A 378 -15.40 5.87 -11.96
C THR A 378 -14.51 6.07 -10.73
N ILE A 379 -13.20 6.12 -10.99
CA ILE A 379 -12.20 6.55 -10.02
C ILE A 379 -11.62 7.85 -10.55
N ILE A 380 -11.38 8.81 -9.69
CA ILE A 380 -10.67 10.03 -10.06
C ILE A 380 -9.38 10.11 -9.27
N LEU A 381 -8.30 10.39 -9.97
CA LEU A 381 -6.98 10.60 -9.41
C LEU A 381 -6.69 12.10 -9.31
N TRP A 382 -6.24 12.54 -8.14
CA TRP A 382 -6.00 13.93 -7.81
C TRP A 382 -4.58 14.16 -7.30
N LYS A 383 -4.09 15.39 -7.46
CA LYS A 383 -2.87 15.92 -6.84
C LYS A 383 -3.24 17.14 -5.98
N PRO A 384 -3.90 16.95 -4.83
CA PRO A 384 -4.61 18.01 -4.11
C PRO A 384 -3.69 19.02 -3.43
N LEU A 385 -2.38 18.75 -3.32
CA LEU A 385 -1.41 19.73 -2.79
C LEU A 385 -1.13 20.86 -3.76
N THR A 386 -1.27 20.63 -5.06
CA THR A 386 -0.91 21.60 -6.11
C THR A 386 -2.11 22.16 -6.85
N SER A 387 -3.17 21.38 -7.03
CA SER A 387 -4.32 21.80 -7.83
C SER A 387 -5.61 21.10 -7.41
N PRO A 388 -6.76 21.78 -7.42
CA PRO A 388 -8.06 21.14 -7.25
C PRO A 388 -8.52 20.36 -8.50
N SER A 389 -7.80 20.46 -9.62
CA SER A 389 -8.15 19.77 -10.85
C SER A 389 -7.74 18.29 -10.82
N PRO A 390 -8.55 17.38 -11.38
CA PRO A 390 -8.19 15.96 -11.45
C PRO A 390 -6.99 15.74 -12.40
N ILE A 391 -6.12 14.80 -12.05
CA ILE A 391 -5.10 14.32 -12.98
C ILE A 391 -5.77 13.55 -14.11
N THR A 392 -6.63 12.60 -13.75
CA THR A 392 -7.36 11.79 -14.72
C THR A 392 -8.60 11.16 -14.08
N ARG A 393 -9.57 10.83 -14.95
CA ARG A 393 -10.72 10.00 -14.59
C ARG A 393 -10.54 8.63 -15.20
N MET A 394 -10.54 7.61 -14.36
CA MET A 394 -10.39 6.22 -14.72
C MET A 394 -11.77 5.56 -14.87
N THR A 395 -12.07 5.11 -16.07
CA THR A 395 -13.33 4.47 -16.44
C THR A 395 -13.09 2.99 -16.81
N GLY A 396 -14.07 2.13 -16.57
CA GLY A 396 -13.95 0.72 -16.96
C GLY A 396 -14.71 -0.26 -16.07
N HIS A 397 -15.00 0.10 -14.81
CA HIS A 397 -15.94 -0.66 -14.01
C HIS A 397 -17.37 -0.47 -14.53
N GLN A 398 -18.18 -1.53 -14.45
CA GLN A 398 -19.55 -1.54 -14.94
C GLN A 398 -20.58 -1.38 -13.82
N LYS A 399 -20.14 -1.43 -12.57
CA LYS A 399 -20.95 -1.21 -11.38
C LYS A 399 -20.18 -0.36 -10.39
N GLN A 400 -20.86 0.08 -9.35
CA GLN A 400 -20.32 0.92 -8.30
C GLN A 400 -19.03 0.36 -7.69
N ILE A 401 -18.11 1.26 -7.36
CA ILE A 401 -16.84 0.95 -6.77
C ILE A 401 -16.93 1.16 -5.26
N ASN A 402 -16.62 0.13 -4.48
CA ASN A 402 -16.68 0.21 -3.03
C ASN A 402 -15.38 0.70 -2.42
N TYR A 403 -14.27 0.21 -2.94
CA TYR A 403 -12.98 0.37 -2.28
C TYR A 403 -11.86 0.68 -3.28
N VAL A 404 -10.95 1.52 -2.86
CA VAL A 404 -9.74 1.87 -3.62
C VAL A 404 -8.55 1.89 -2.67
N THR A 405 -7.40 1.41 -3.12
CA THR A 405 -6.18 1.40 -2.31
C THR A 405 -4.95 1.54 -3.19
N PHE A 406 -3.94 2.26 -2.70
CA PHE A 406 -2.62 2.33 -3.32
C PHE A 406 -1.72 1.22 -2.83
N SER A 407 -0.79 0.81 -3.67
CA SER A 407 0.31 -0.05 -3.24
C SER A 407 1.26 0.72 -2.30
N PRO A 408 1.96 0.03 -1.36
CA PRO A 408 2.89 0.65 -0.43
C PRO A 408 4.00 1.49 -1.06
N ASP A 409 4.42 1.15 -2.29
CA ASP A 409 5.40 1.90 -3.07
C ASP A 409 4.79 3.08 -3.86
N GLY A 410 3.46 3.25 -3.82
CA GLY A 410 2.75 4.32 -4.50
C GLY A 410 2.71 4.23 -6.02
N THR A 411 3.09 3.09 -6.62
CA THR A 411 3.15 2.91 -8.09
C THR A 411 1.87 2.38 -8.70
N LEU A 412 1.11 1.56 -7.95
CA LEU A 412 -0.11 0.92 -8.38
C LEU A 412 -1.32 1.40 -7.58
N LEU A 413 -2.48 1.33 -8.22
CA LEU A 413 -3.77 1.56 -7.60
C LEU A 413 -4.67 0.36 -7.89
N ALA A 414 -5.32 -0.18 -6.87
CA ALA A 414 -6.31 -1.24 -7.00
C ALA A 414 -7.70 -0.72 -6.64
N SER A 415 -8.71 -1.17 -7.40
CA SER A 415 -10.11 -0.83 -7.16
C SER A 415 -10.97 -2.08 -7.10
N ALA A 416 -11.81 -2.19 -6.07
CA ALA A 416 -12.75 -3.28 -5.87
C ALA A 416 -14.19 -2.81 -6.10
N ALA A 417 -14.96 -3.55 -6.90
CA ALA A 417 -16.26 -3.13 -7.33
C ALA A 417 -17.34 -4.22 -7.30
N TRP A 418 -18.59 -3.80 -7.43
CA TRP A 418 -19.76 -4.67 -7.50
C TRP A 418 -19.91 -5.41 -8.84
N ASP A 419 -19.03 -5.13 -9.80
CA ASP A 419 -18.94 -5.88 -11.06
C ASP A 419 -18.15 -7.19 -10.93
N ASN A 420 -17.87 -7.63 -9.70
CA ASN A 420 -17.13 -8.84 -9.33
C ASN A 420 -15.65 -8.82 -9.70
N HIS A 421 -15.12 -7.67 -10.08
CA HIS A 421 -13.74 -7.54 -10.52
C HIS A 421 -12.94 -6.61 -9.61
N VAL A 422 -11.65 -6.89 -9.53
CA VAL A 422 -10.65 -5.92 -9.10
C VAL A 422 -9.92 -5.44 -10.35
N LYS A 423 -9.71 -4.14 -10.46
CA LYS A 423 -8.93 -3.54 -11.54
C LYS A 423 -7.69 -2.88 -10.99
N LEU A 424 -6.61 -3.00 -11.75
CA LEU A 424 -5.32 -2.37 -11.48
C LEU A 424 -5.07 -1.24 -12.45
N TRP A 425 -4.52 -0.17 -11.91
CA TRP A 425 -4.22 1.07 -12.61
C TRP A 425 -2.83 1.56 -12.22
N SER A 426 -2.18 2.26 -13.12
CA SER A 426 -0.97 3.01 -12.80
C SER A 426 -1.34 4.21 -11.91
N ALA A 427 -0.69 4.34 -10.77
CA ALA A 427 -0.91 5.44 -9.85
C ALA A 427 -0.31 6.77 -10.33
N GLN A 428 0.50 6.76 -11.40
CA GLN A 428 1.11 7.97 -11.95
C GLN A 428 0.17 8.73 -12.87
N ASP A 429 -0.41 8.02 -13.82
CA ASP A 429 -1.19 8.59 -14.92
C ASP A 429 -2.59 7.99 -15.04
N GLY A 430 -2.96 7.09 -14.13
CA GLY A 430 -4.26 6.44 -14.11
C GLY A 430 -4.52 5.48 -15.27
N LYS A 431 -3.48 5.04 -15.99
CA LYS A 431 -3.66 4.06 -17.07
C LYS A 431 -4.12 2.72 -16.53
N PHE A 432 -5.05 2.11 -17.23
CA PHE A 432 -5.50 0.76 -16.96
C PHE A 432 -4.38 -0.26 -17.23
N LEU A 433 -4.17 -1.19 -16.30
CA LEU A 433 -3.18 -2.25 -16.41
C LEU A 433 -3.83 -3.62 -16.59
N PHE A 434 -4.59 -4.08 -15.59
CA PHE A 434 -5.20 -5.41 -15.59
C PHE A 434 -6.61 -5.41 -15.01
N THR A 435 -7.43 -6.38 -15.48
CA THR A 435 -8.65 -6.78 -14.77
C THR A 435 -8.41 -8.15 -14.14
N LEU A 436 -8.53 -8.23 -12.84
CA LEU A 436 -8.40 -9.47 -12.06
C LEU A 436 -9.78 -10.14 -12.00
N ARG A 437 -9.93 -11.24 -12.75
CA ARG A 437 -11.20 -11.94 -12.94
C ARG A 437 -11.12 -13.31 -12.32
N ALA A 438 -11.83 -13.54 -11.23
CA ALA A 438 -12.08 -14.87 -10.67
C ALA A 438 -13.18 -14.85 -9.61
N HIS A 439 -13.50 -13.69 -9.01
CA HIS A 439 -14.63 -13.60 -8.10
C HIS A 439 -15.96 -13.76 -8.86
N VAL A 440 -16.88 -14.49 -8.26
CA VAL A 440 -18.26 -14.67 -8.78
C VAL A 440 -19.26 -13.73 -8.10
N GLY A 441 -18.86 -13.02 -7.06
CA GLY A 441 -19.65 -12.03 -6.34
C GLY A 441 -18.94 -10.68 -6.21
N PRO A 442 -19.68 -9.63 -5.81
CA PRO A 442 -19.12 -8.30 -5.53
C PRO A 442 -17.89 -8.34 -4.65
N VAL A 443 -16.85 -7.60 -5.03
CA VAL A 443 -15.64 -7.45 -4.22
C VAL A 443 -15.79 -6.25 -3.31
N TYR A 444 -15.64 -6.47 -2.01
CA TYR A 444 -15.87 -5.43 -1.01
C TYR A 444 -14.59 -4.68 -0.64
N VAL A 445 -13.48 -5.37 -0.55
CA VAL A 445 -12.21 -4.80 -0.09
C VAL A 445 -11.04 -5.49 -0.76
N ALA A 446 -9.94 -4.75 -0.93
CA ALA A 446 -8.67 -5.26 -1.40
C ALA A 446 -7.52 -4.59 -0.62
N CYS A 447 -6.45 -5.34 -0.37
CA CYS A 447 -5.26 -4.81 0.29
C CYS A 447 -3.98 -5.36 -0.36
N PHE A 448 -2.96 -4.51 -0.47
CA PHE A 448 -1.66 -4.89 -0.97
C PHE A 448 -0.79 -5.51 0.13
N SER A 449 0.10 -6.40 -0.28
CA SER A 449 1.22 -6.84 0.57
C SER A 449 2.21 -5.69 0.78
N ALA A 450 2.96 -5.75 1.88
CA ALA A 450 3.90 -4.70 2.26
C ALA A 450 5.03 -4.45 1.22
N ASP A 451 5.30 -5.43 0.35
CA ASP A 451 6.27 -5.34 -0.76
C ASP A 451 5.65 -4.93 -2.10
N SER A 452 4.37 -4.58 -2.13
CA SER A 452 3.62 -4.16 -3.34
C SER A 452 3.47 -5.23 -4.44
N ARG A 453 3.95 -6.47 -4.22
CA ARG A 453 3.97 -7.52 -5.24
C ARG A 453 2.70 -8.35 -5.31
N LEU A 454 1.98 -8.43 -4.20
CA LEU A 454 0.77 -9.21 -4.09
C LEU A 454 -0.41 -8.32 -3.68
N LEU A 455 -1.60 -8.74 -4.08
CA LEU A 455 -2.86 -8.14 -3.65
C LEU A 455 -3.76 -9.24 -3.11
N ALA A 456 -4.40 -9.02 -1.99
CA ALA A 456 -5.49 -9.85 -1.52
C ALA A 456 -6.82 -9.13 -1.75
N SER A 457 -7.84 -9.87 -2.16
CA SER A 457 -9.20 -9.36 -2.35
C SER A 457 -10.21 -10.24 -1.61
N ALA A 458 -11.25 -9.63 -1.05
CA ALA A 458 -12.31 -10.31 -0.33
C ALA A 458 -13.68 -9.96 -0.91
N SER A 459 -14.54 -10.96 -1.03
CA SER A 459 -15.77 -10.87 -1.80
C SER A 459 -16.99 -11.40 -1.06
N LYS A 460 -18.15 -11.05 -1.60
CA LYS A 460 -19.43 -11.64 -1.27
C LYS A 460 -19.48 -13.14 -1.56
N ASP A 461 -18.65 -13.65 -2.46
CA ASP A 461 -18.59 -15.06 -2.84
C ASP A 461 -17.93 -15.97 -1.79
N THR A 462 -17.72 -15.47 -0.59
CA THR A 462 -17.16 -16.18 0.57
C THR A 462 -15.66 -16.48 0.48
N THR A 463 -15.00 -16.10 -0.62
CA THR A 463 -13.59 -16.41 -0.85
C THR A 463 -12.69 -15.19 -0.74
N LEU A 464 -11.44 -15.44 -0.42
CA LEU A 464 -10.35 -14.50 -0.63
C LEU A 464 -9.51 -14.99 -1.81
N LYS A 465 -8.96 -14.05 -2.58
CA LYS A 465 -8.05 -14.39 -3.67
C LYS A 465 -6.78 -13.56 -3.57
N VAL A 466 -5.66 -14.21 -3.84
CA VAL A 466 -4.33 -13.58 -3.86
C VAL A 466 -3.86 -13.49 -5.30
N TRP A 467 -3.41 -12.32 -5.68
CA TRP A 467 -3.03 -11.96 -7.04
C TRP A 467 -1.58 -11.53 -7.12
N ASP A 468 -0.90 -11.90 -8.17
CA ASP A 468 0.43 -11.40 -8.51
C ASP A 468 0.30 -10.12 -9.35
N MET A 469 0.86 -9.02 -8.85
CA MET A 469 0.71 -7.71 -9.47
C MET A 469 1.55 -7.53 -10.74
N ARG A 470 2.58 -8.33 -10.92
CA ARG A 470 3.41 -8.29 -12.12
C ARG A 470 2.72 -8.95 -13.31
N THR A 471 2.06 -10.07 -13.06
CA THR A 471 1.44 -10.88 -14.12
C THR A 471 -0.06 -10.64 -14.26
N GLY A 472 -0.71 -10.05 -13.25
CA GLY A 472 -2.17 -9.91 -13.17
C GLY A 472 -2.90 -11.25 -13.01
N LYS A 473 -2.20 -12.34 -12.68
CA LYS A 473 -2.77 -13.66 -12.51
C LYS A 473 -3.11 -13.97 -11.06
N MET A 474 -4.13 -14.77 -10.86
CA MET A 474 -4.43 -15.32 -9.54
C MET A 474 -3.33 -16.30 -9.15
N LYS A 475 -2.79 -16.13 -7.94
CA LYS A 475 -1.76 -16.98 -7.38
C LYS A 475 -2.35 -18.03 -6.43
N GLU A 476 -3.28 -17.59 -5.57
CA GLU A 476 -3.93 -18.47 -4.60
C GLU A 476 -5.42 -18.17 -4.53
N ASP A 477 -6.22 -19.22 -4.37
CA ASP A 477 -7.63 -19.15 -4.01
C ASP A 477 -7.78 -19.65 -2.58
N LEU A 478 -8.35 -18.82 -1.71
CA LEU A 478 -8.43 -19.08 -0.27
C LEU A 478 -9.90 -19.25 0.13
N PRO A 479 -10.49 -20.43 -0.09
CA PRO A 479 -11.82 -20.75 0.39
C PRO A 479 -11.80 -21.00 1.90
N GLY A 480 -12.88 -20.67 2.57
CA GLY A 480 -12.96 -21.00 4.01
C GLY A 480 -14.06 -20.29 4.75
N HIS A 481 -14.35 -19.02 4.45
CA HIS A 481 -15.50 -18.36 5.03
C HIS A 481 -16.81 -19.02 4.58
N LYS A 482 -17.80 -19.03 5.47
CA LYS A 482 -19.12 -19.60 5.19
C LYS A 482 -20.12 -18.57 4.68
N ASP A 483 -19.75 -17.30 4.73
CA ASP A 483 -20.56 -16.17 4.29
C ASP A 483 -19.68 -15.02 3.82
N GLN A 484 -20.27 -13.89 3.42
CA GLN A 484 -19.61 -12.72 2.84
C GLN A 484 -18.48 -12.20 3.70
N VAL A 485 -17.39 -11.81 3.07
CA VAL A 485 -16.20 -11.27 3.73
C VAL A 485 -16.15 -9.75 3.55
N PHE A 486 -16.26 -9.02 4.66
CA PHE A 486 -16.36 -7.55 4.64
C PHE A 486 -15.05 -6.85 4.95
N ALA A 487 -14.18 -7.48 5.72
CA ALA A 487 -12.96 -6.87 6.22
C ALA A 487 -11.74 -7.70 5.87
N LEU A 488 -10.66 -7.03 5.49
CA LEU A 488 -9.42 -7.63 5.06
C LEU A 488 -8.27 -6.67 5.39
N ASP A 489 -7.19 -7.19 5.95
CA ASP A 489 -5.94 -6.45 6.10
C ASP A 489 -4.75 -7.39 5.94
N TRP A 490 -3.64 -6.85 5.45
CA TRP A 490 -2.36 -7.56 5.34
C TRP A 490 -1.41 -7.06 6.42
N SER A 491 -0.74 -7.99 7.12
CA SER A 491 0.21 -7.62 8.16
C SER A 491 1.41 -6.84 7.61
N PRO A 492 1.96 -5.88 8.35
CA PRO A 492 3.09 -5.07 7.90
C PRO A 492 4.36 -5.87 7.61
N ASP A 493 4.54 -7.04 8.22
CA ASP A 493 5.64 -7.98 7.92
C ASP A 493 5.37 -8.83 6.66
N GLY A 494 4.18 -8.75 6.08
CA GLY A 494 3.79 -9.49 4.90
C GLY A 494 3.48 -10.97 5.11
N VAL A 495 3.62 -11.51 6.32
CA VAL A 495 3.51 -12.95 6.60
C VAL A 495 2.07 -13.42 6.71
N ARG A 496 1.15 -12.53 7.13
CA ARG A 496 -0.23 -12.88 7.48
C ARG A 496 -1.23 -12.01 6.75
N VAL A 497 -2.38 -12.60 6.45
CA VAL A 497 -3.58 -11.88 6.05
C VAL A 497 -4.67 -12.17 7.07
N GLY A 498 -5.36 -11.15 7.54
CA GLY A 498 -6.50 -11.25 8.41
C GLY A 498 -7.79 -10.93 7.69
N SER A 499 -8.82 -11.74 7.85
CA SER A 499 -10.13 -11.49 7.26
C SER A 499 -11.25 -11.64 8.27
N GLY A 500 -12.34 -10.92 8.07
CA GLY A 500 -13.53 -10.96 8.88
C GLY A 500 -14.79 -10.90 8.02
N GLY A 501 -15.78 -11.68 8.37
CA GLY A 501 -16.98 -11.82 7.56
C GLY A 501 -18.28 -11.93 8.34
N MET A 502 -19.33 -12.12 7.57
CA MET A 502 -20.69 -12.32 8.08
C MET A 502 -20.86 -13.66 8.84
N ASP A 503 -19.95 -14.61 8.62
CA ASP A 503 -19.88 -15.88 9.32
C ASP A 503 -19.40 -15.75 10.79
N LYS A 504 -19.19 -14.53 11.29
CA LYS A 504 -18.77 -14.20 12.66
C LYS A 504 -17.38 -14.72 13.03
N GLN A 505 -16.60 -15.18 12.05
CA GLN A 505 -15.26 -15.70 12.23
C GLN A 505 -14.21 -14.71 11.77
N VAL A 506 -13.14 -14.61 12.54
CA VAL A 506 -11.89 -14.05 12.09
C VAL A 506 -11.04 -15.19 11.57
N ARG A 507 -10.47 -15.02 10.36
CA ARG A 507 -9.54 -16.00 9.82
C ARG A 507 -8.17 -15.35 9.62
N ILE A 508 -7.16 -16.13 9.96
CA ILE A 508 -5.76 -15.76 9.82
C ILE A 508 -5.16 -16.72 8.80
N TRP A 509 -4.68 -16.13 7.73
CA TRP A 509 -4.07 -16.85 6.62
C TRP A 509 -2.57 -16.65 6.65
N ARG A 510 -1.83 -17.72 6.36
CA ARG A 510 -0.37 -17.74 6.31
C ARG A 510 0.12 -18.48 5.07
N ASN A 511 1.43 -18.35 4.81
CA ASN A 511 2.13 -19.15 3.84
C ASN A 511 2.35 -20.58 4.35
#